data_fc090eea017e3946eccfed8beeb37a20
#
_entry.id   fc090eea017e3946eccfed8beeb37a20
#
_cell.length_a   1.000
_cell.length_b   1.000
_cell.length_c   1.000
_cell.angle_alpha   90.00
_cell.angle_beta   90.00
_cell.angle_gamma   90.00
#
_symmetry.space_group_name_H-M   'P 1'
#
loop_
_entity.id
_entity.type
_entity.pdbx_description
1 polymer ?
#
loop_
_entity_poly.entity_id
_entity_poly.type
_entity_poly.pdbx_seq_one_letter_code
_entity_poly.pdbx_strand_id
1 'polypeptide(L)'
;MTNAHTARDWFLKSAKEAKHVALHFVALSTNEKGVVDFGIAPENMFVFWDWVGGRYSLWSSIGLSIALTIGYHNFEHLLKGAEEMDNHFKTTDLERNIPVIMALLGIWYTNFFGAKTEAILPY
;
A
#
# COMPACT_ATOMS: atom_id res chain seq x y z
N MET A 1 -3.55 -12.62 -10.71
CA MET A 1 -2.52 -12.96 -11.73
C MET A 1 -2.95 -12.61 -13.16
N THR A 2 -4.25 -12.65 -13.51
CA THR A 2 -4.75 -12.40 -14.88
C THR A 2 -4.23 -11.08 -15.48
N ASN A 3 -4.36 -9.96 -14.77
CA ASN A 3 -3.90 -8.66 -15.28
C ASN A 3 -2.39 -8.60 -15.52
N ALA A 4 -1.58 -9.25 -14.66
CA ALA A 4 -0.14 -9.30 -14.84
C ALA A 4 0.25 -10.07 -16.11
N HIS A 5 -0.39 -11.21 -16.36
CA HIS A 5 -0.17 -11.98 -17.60
C HIS A 5 -0.61 -11.19 -18.84
N THR A 6 -1.75 -10.50 -18.78
CA THR A 6 -2.20 -9.64 -19.88
C THR A 6 -1.19 -8.54 -20.20
N ALA A 7 -0.65 -7.88 -19.17
CA ALA A 7 0.37 -6.85 -19.35
C ALA A 7 1.68 -7.42 -19.92
N ARG A 8 2.11 -8.60 -19.45
CA ARG A 8 3.27 -9.30 -19.97
C ARG A 8 3.09 -9.68 -21.44
N ASP A 9 1.96 -10.26 -21.80
CA ASP A 9 1.66 -10.67 -23.17
C ASP A 9 1.59 -9.46 -24.11
N TRP A 10 1.01 -8.34 -23.63
CA TRP A 10 1.02 -7.09 -24.38
C TRP A 10 2.45 -6.58 -24.61
N PHE A 11 3.28 -6.56 -23.57
CA PHE A 11 4.68 -6.16 -23.66
C PHE A 11 5.47 -7.02 -24.66
N LEU A 12 5.30 -8.35 -24.62
CA LEU A 12 6.01 -9.30 -25.48
C LEU A 12 5.63 -9.19 -26.97
N LYS A 13 4.47 -8.60 -27.32
CA LYS A 13 4.13 -8.29 -28.72
C LYS A 13 5.15 -7.34 -29.36
N SER A 14 5.71 -6.42 -28.56
CA SER A 14 6.72 -5.47 -29.02
C SER A 14 8.15 -5.94 -28.75
N ALA A 15 8.40 -6.46 -27.55
CA ALA A 15 9.73 -6.89 -27.10
C ALA A 15 10.20 -8.22 -27.74
N LYS A 16 9.25 -9.04 -28.20
CA LYS A 16 9.44 -10.32 -28.92
C LYS A 16 10.14 -11.44 -28.14
N GLU A 17 11.09 -11.13 -27.25
CA GLU A 17 11.86 -12.13 -26.52
C GLU A 17 11.51 -12.13 -25.03
N ALA A 18 11.25 -13.34 -24.49
CA ALA A 18 10.85 -13.51 -23.08
C ALA A 18 11.91 -12.99 -22.08
N LYS A 19 13.19 -13.02 -22.46
CA LYS A 19 14.29 -12.49 -21.61
C LYS A 19 14.15 -11.01 -21.27
N HIS A 20 13.43 -10.23 -22.08
CA HIS A 20 13.21 -8.81 -21.84
C HIS A 20 12.28 -8.53 -20.64
N VAL A 21 11.49 -9.54 -20.22
CA VAL A 21 10.66 -9.43 -18.99
C VAL A 21 11.54 -9.14 -17.77
N ALA A 22 12.68 -9.83 -17.66
CA ALA A 22 13.62 -9.64 -16.56
C ALA A 22 14.20 -8.22 -16.47
N LEU A 23 14.23 -7.47 -17.58
CA LEU A 23 14.79 -6.12 -17.65
C LEU A 23 13.75 -5.01 -17.45
N HIS A 24 12.46 -5.31 -17.64
CA HIS A 24 11.41 -4.29 -17.69
C HIS A 24 10.31 -4.47 -16.64
N PHE A 25 10.33 -5.60 -15.94
CA PHE A 25 9.35 -5.87 -14.89
C PHE A 25 10.04 -5.97 -13.52
N VAL A 26 9.37 -5.43 -12.53
CA VAL A 26 9.71 -5.62 -11.12
C VAL A 26 8.51 -6.26 -10.41
N ALA A 27 8.76 -6.97 -9.33
CA ALA A 27 7.71 -7.61 -8.57
C ALA A 27 7.69 -7.11 -7.11
N LEU A 28 6.50 -6.86 -6.60
CA LEU A 28 6.22 -6.65 -5.20
C LEU A 28 5.52 -7.92 -4.70
N SER A 29 6.25 -8.82 -4.06
CA SER A 29 5.74 -10.16 -3.77
C SER A 29 6.48 -10.82 -2.61
N THR A 30 5.83 -11.78 -1.97
CA THR A 30 6.43 -12.74 -1.04
C THR A 30 6.68 -14.10 -1.69
N ASN A 31 6.24 -14.29 -2.94
CA ASN A 31 6.30 -15.56 -3.68
C ASN A 31 7.39 -15.51 -4.75
N GLU A 32 8.64 -15.76 -4.34
CA GLU A 32 9.80 -15.77 -5.23
C GLU A 32 9.63 -16.74 -6.39
N LYS A 33 9.15 -17.97 -6.11
CA LYS A 33 8.93 -18.97 -7.17
C LYS A 33 7.99 -18.44 -8.25
N GLY A 34 6.88 -17.83 -7.87
CA GLY A 34 5.93 -17.26 -8.83
C GLY A 34 6.48 -16.07 -9.61
N VAL A 35 7.41 -15.30 -9.03
CA VAL A 35 8.10 -14.18 -9.67
C VAL A 35 9.07 -14.70 -10.74
N VAL A 36 9.86 -15.72 -10.41
CA VAL A 36 10.79 -16.35 -11.34
C VAL A 36 10.05 -17.06 -12.48
N ASP A 37 8.98 -17.79 -12.17
CA ASP A 37 8.14 -18.47 -13.18
C ASP A 37 7.47 -17.45 -14.14
N PHE A 38 7.21 -16.23 -13.68
CA PHE A 38 6.70 -15.14 -14.51
C PHE A 38 7.76 -14.60 -15.48
N GLY A 39 9.04 -14.74 -15.16
CA GLY A 39 10.19 -14.30 -15.95
C GLY A 39 10.87 -13.03 -15.39
N ILE A 40 10.56 -12.63 -14.17
CA ILE A 40 11.23 -11.52 -13.48
C ILE A 40 12.47 -12.06 -12.78
N ALA A 41 13.58 -11.33 -12.88
CA ALA A 41 14.81 -11.68 -12.19
C ALA A 41 14.64 -11.50 -10.66
N PRO A 42 15.18 -12.40 -9.81
CA PRO A 42 15.05 -12.32 -8.36
C PRO A 42 15.51 -10.99 -7.77
N GLU A 43 16.55 -10.38 -8.33
CA GLU A 43 17.08 -9.07 -7.92
C GLU A 43 16.10 -7.92 -8.18
N ASN A 44 15.09 -8.12 -9.03
CA ASN A 44 14.02 -7.17 -9.30
C ASN A 44 12.75 -7.45 -8.49
N MET A 45 12.87 -8.29 -7.46
CA MET A 45 11.80 -8.59 -6.52
C MET A 45 11.97 -7.77 -5.24
N PHE A 46 10.99 -6.93 -4.94
CA PHE A 46 10.90 -6.19 -3.68
C PHE A 46 9.99 -6.94 -2.73
N VAL A 47 10.58 -7.52 -1.71
CA VAL A 47 9.87 -8.35 -0.72
C VAL A 47 9.19 -7.46 0.31
N PHE A 48 8.05 -7.91 0.83
CA PHE A 48 7.40 -7.40 2.03
C PHE A 48 7.04 -8.58 2.94
N TRP A 49 6.73 -8.30 4.20
CA TRP A 49 6.45 -9.33 5.18
C TRP A 49 5.01 -9.81 5.13
N ASP A 50 4.73 -11.00 5.63
CA ASP A 50 3.41 -11.63 5.66
C ASP A 50 2.40 -10.89 6.56
N TRP A 51 2.88 -10.14 7.55
CA TRP A 51 2.06 -9.27 8.39
C TRP A 51 1.60 -7.97 7.71
N VAL A 52 2.11 -7.67 6.52
CA VAL A 52 1.67 -6.50 5.76
C VAL A 52 0.29 -6.75 5.15
N GLY A 53 -0.72 -6.10 5.70
CA GLY A 53 -2.09 -6.21 5.20
C GLY A 53 -2.37 -5.33 3.99
N GLY A 54 -3.21 -5.81 3.05
CA GLY A 54 -3.48 -5.14 1.78
C GLY A 54 -3.82 -3.66 1.89
N ARG A 55 -4.79 -3.28 2.72
CA ARG A 55 -5.23 -1.88 2.92
C ARG A 55 -4.26 -1.02 3.74
N TYR A 56 -3.30 -1.63 4.41
CA TYR A 56 -2.28 -0.97 5.23
C TYR A 56 -0.87 -1.20 4.69
N SER A 57 -0.72 -1.43 3.39
CA SER A 57 0.53 -1.83 2.74
C SER A 57 1.35 -0.68 2.17
N LEU A 58 0.79 0.53 2.10
CA LEU A 58 1.45 1.72 1.52
C LEU A 58 2.85 1.97 2.09
N TRP A 59 3.04 1.69 3.37
CA TRP A 59 4.29 1.91 4.13
C TRP A 59 5.39 0.88 3.81
N SER A 60 5.06 -0.18 3.08
CA SER A 60 5.98 -1.23 2.64
C SER A 60 6.46 -1.00 1.21
N SER A 61 7.21 -1.96 0.66
CA SER A 61 7.61 -1.94 -0.75
C SER A 61 6.42 -1.80 -1.73
N ILE A 62 5.19 -2.12 -1.31
CA ILE A 62 3.98 -1.95 -2.11
C ILE A 62 3.74 -0.47 -2.48
N GLY A 63 4.24 0.48 -1.70
CA GLY A 63 4.23 1.91 -2.02
C GLY A 63 5.14 2.32 -3.19
N LEU A 64 5.94 1.42 -3.75
CA LEU A 64 6.90 1.74 -4.81
C LEU A 64 6.24 2.41 -6.03
N SER A 65 5.07 1.93 -6.46
CA SER A 65 4.35 2.51 -7.60
C SER A 65 3.96 3.97 -7.36
N ILE A 66 3.60 4.32 -6.12
CA ILE A 66 3.27 5.70 -5.72
C ILE A 66 4.55 6.53 -5.71
N ALA A 67 5.62 6.03 -5.08
CA ALA A 67 6.91 6.71 -5.02
C ALA A 67 7.46 7.03 -6.43
N LEU A 68 7.30 6.12 -7.38
CA LEU A 68 7.68 6.33 -8.77
C LEU A 68 6.81 7.36 -9.49
N THR A 69 5.51 7.41 -9.16
CA THR A 69 4.55 8.31 -9.83
C THR A 69 4.66 9.76 -9.36
N ILE A 70 4.76 9.97 -8.03
CA ILE A 70 4.77 11.31 -7.43
C ILE A 70 6.19 11.81 -7.12
N GLY A 71 7.20 10.95 -7.26
CA GLY A 71 8.59 11.19 -6.88
C GLY A 71 8.85 10.88 -5.40
N TYR A 72 10.08 10.44 -5.11
CA TYR A 72 10.48 9.99 -3.77
C TYR A 72 10.26 11.07 -2.68
N HIS A 73 10.58 12.31 -2.97
CA HIS A 73 10.44 13.41 -2.01
C HIS A 73 8.98 13.61 -1.55
N ASN A 74 8.03 13.60 -2.50
CA ASN A 74 6.61 13.71 -2.17
C ASN A 74 6.09 12.47 -1.44
N PHE A 75 6.61 11.29 -1.79
CA PHE A 75 6.28 10.05 -1.08
C PHE A 75 6.79 10.08 0.37
N GLU A 76 8.01 10.60 0.60
CA GLU A 76 8.54 10.80 1.94
C GLU A 76 7.67 11.77 2.78
N HIS A 77 7.18 12.84 2.18
CA HIS A 77 6.24 13.77 2.86
C HIS A 77 4.92 13.07 3.24
N LEU A 78 4.41 12.18 2.38
CA LEU A 78 3.22 11.39 2.69
C LEU A 78 3.46 10.47 3.89
N LEU A 79 4.62 9.83 3.96
CA LEU A 79 5.01 9.00 5.12
C LEU A 79 5.16 9.83 6.40
N LYS A 80 5.76 11.03 6.30
CA LYS A 80 5.89 11.96 7.45
C LYS A 80 4.54 12.40 7.98
N GLY A 81 3.56 12.66 7.12
CA GLY A 81 2.20 12.99 7.57
C GLY A 81 1.56 11.87 8.41
N ALA A 82 1.79 10.61 8.03
CA ALA A 82 1.33 9.48 8.82
C ALA A 82 2.09 9.35 10.17
N GLU A 83 3.40 9.58 10.16
CA GLU A 83 4.24 9.59 11.38
C GLU A 83 3.78 10.68 12.36
N GLU A 84 3.43 11.87 11.86
CA GLU A 84 2.88 12.95 12.69
C GLU A 84 1.59 12.54 13.38
N MET A 85 0.68 11.85 12.67
CA MET A 85 -0.55 11.33 13.27
C MET A 85 -0.29 10.23 14.29
N ASP A 86 0.67 9.33 14.03
CA ASP A 86 1.10 8.30 14.99
C ASP A 86 1.66 8.93 16.27
N ASN A 87 2.46 9.97 16.14
CA ASN A 87 3.02 10.71 17.27
C ASN A 87 1.92 11.45 18.04
N HIS A 88 0.99 12.10 17.33
CA HIS A 88 -0.18 12.72 17.93
C HIS A 88 -0.99 11.69 18.75
N PHE A 89 -1.26 10.53 18.19
CA PHE A 89 -1.99 9.47 18.90
C PHE A 89 -1.28 9.02 20.17
N LYS A 90 0.05 8.86 20.12
CA LYS A 90 0.85 8.35 21.26
C LYS A 90 1.06 9.36 22.37
N THR A 91 1.11 10.64 22.06
CA THR A 91 1.61 11.66 22.99
C THR A 91 0.59 12.71 23.40
N THR A 92 -0.55 12.80 22.70
CA THR A 92 -1.57 13.82 23.00
C THR A 92 -2.55 13.31 24.05
N ASP A 93 -2.91 14.18 24.98
CA ASP A 93 -3.92 13.90 26.01
C ASP A 93 -5.24 13.46 25.37
N LEU A 94 -5.95 12.53 25.99
CA LEU A 94 -7.16 11.89 25.47
C LEU A 94 -8.23 12.90 25.00
N GLU A 95 -8.36 14.02 25.72
CA GLU A 95 -9.33 15.07 25.44
C GLU A 95 -9.06 15.85 24.13
N ARG A 96 -7.85 15.75 23.61
CA ARG A 96 -7.38 16.42 22.38
C ARG A 96 -6.90 15.45 21.31
N ASN A 97 -6.95 14.18 21.61
CA ASN A 97 -6.44 13.11 20.75
C ASN A 97 -7.47 12.79 19.67
N ILE A 98 -7.22 13.21 18.43
CA ILE A 98 -8.16 13.08 17.32
C ILE A 98 -8.64 11.65 17.12
N PRO A 99 -7.78 10.63 16.99
CA PRO A 99 -8.21 9.22 16.85
C PRO A 99 -9.08 8.74 18.02
N VAL A 100 -8.75 9.12 19.24
CA VAL A 100 -9.53 8.75 20.44
C VAL A 100 -10.90 9.40 20.42
N ILE A 101 -10.98 10.71 20.12
CA ILE A 101 -12.26 11.43 20.03
C ILE A 101 -13.14 10.82 18.93
N MET A 102 -12.57 10.51 17.75
CA MET A 102 -13.33 9.87 16.68
C MET A 102 -13.89 8.51 17.11
N ALA A 103 -13.09 7.68 17.77
CA ALA A 103 -13.55 6.40 18.29
C ALA A 103 -14.67 6.54 19.33
N LEU A 104 -14.54 7.49 20.25
CA LEU A 104 -15.57 7.79 21.26
C LEU A 104 -16.87 8.29 20.63
N LEU A 105 -16.78 9.14 19.59
CA LEU A 105 -17.95 9.59 18.84
C LEU A 105 -18.65 8.42 18.12
N GLY A 106 -17.90 7.52 17.50
CA GLY A 106 -18.45 6.31 16.88
C GLY A 106 -19.20 5.43 17.88
N ILE A 107 -18.62 5.19 19.06
CA ILE A 107 -19.27 4.47 20.16
C ILE A 107 -20.54 5.23 20.62
N TRP A 108 -20.45 6.53 20.79
CA TRP A 108 -21.57 7.38 21.19
C TRP A 108 -22.75 7.25 20.22
N TYR A 109 -22.49 7.44 18.93
CA TYR A 109 -23.55 7.35 17.91
C TYR A 109 -24.16 5.94 17.85
N THR A 110 -23.34 4.91 17.93
CA THR A 110 -23.81 3.52 17.90
C THR A 110 -24.68 3.17 19.12
N ASN A 111 -24.18 3.48 20.31
CA ASN A 111 -24.81 3.02 21.56
C ASN A 111 -26.00 3.88 22.00
N PHE A 112 -25.97 5.19 21.74
CA PHE A 112 -26.97 6.12 22.25
C PHE A 112 -27.95 6.62 21.17
N PHE A 113 -27.52 6.70 19.92
CA PHE A 113 -28.37 7.16 18.81
C PHE A 113 -28.80 6.04 17.86
N GLY A 114 -28.32 4.81 18.10
CA GLY A 114 -28.72 3.66 17.30
C GLY A 114 -28.19 3.67 15.86
N ALA A 115 -27.15 4.44 15.58
CA ALA A 115 -26.49 4.43 14.27
C ALA A 115 -25.89 3.04 13.99
N LYS A 116 -26.21 2.47 12.82
CA LYS A 116 -25.77 1.13 12.45
C LYS A 116 -24.51 1.13 11.58
N THR A 117 -24.17 2.26 11.03
CA THR A 117 -23.05 2.43 10.08
C THR A 117 -22.37 3.78 10.30
N GLU A 118 -21.08 3.82 10.00
CA GLU A 118 -20.25 5.02 9.97
C GLU A 118 -19.52 5.08 8.62
N ALA A 119 -19.41 6.27 8.04
CA ALA A 119 -18.65 6.50 6.82
C ALA A 119 -17.67 7.65 7.03
N ILE A 120 -16.41 7.42 6.67
CA ILE A 120 -15.36 8.44 6.63
C ILE A 120 -15.21 8.87 5.17
N LEU A 121 -15.53 10.14 4.89
CA LEU A 121 -15.52 10.70 3.53
C LEU A 121 -14.41 11.77 3.45
N PRO A 122 -13.15 11.40 3.20
CA PRO A 122 -12.06 12.35 3.00
C PRO A 122 -12.22 13.05 1.65
N TYR A 123 -12.01 14.37 1.62
CA TYR A 123 -12.04 15.19 0.40
C TYR A 123 -10.63 15.61 0.00
#